data_12cabf6c63d6b55930836aed5c190d9b
#
_entry.id   12cabf6c63d6b55930836aed5c190d9b
#
_cell.length_a   1.000
_cell.length_b   1.000
_cell.length_c   1.000
_cell.angle_alpha   90.00
_cell.angle_beta   90.00
_cell.angle_gamma   90.00
#
_symmetry.space_group_name_H-M   'P 1'
#
loop_
_entity.id
_entity.type
_entity.pdbx_description
1 polymer ?
#
loop_
_entity_poly.entity_id
_entity_poly.type
_entity_poly.pdbx_seq_one_letter_code
_entity_poly.pdbx_strand_id
1 'polypeptide(L)'
;MTRHPEGRPSLRPDRESFASLADGDRPAVVRATFPIDVGVEPLEAYAALAGRTTEGIPDAGEYAFLLESAEKVPSSDPDGAFAPETVERHARYSFVGFDPVTVVTVEDGTGTVDVLDHRYAGLVDADGGAGDDGDAADVLDRLRGALPDAERRGFPDRDRQLLDGGLVGFLAYDAVYDLHLDEVGVDRPASRFPDAEFVLNTKTLVFDHAQGDVSLVFTPVLRPGEDARKRHDELVAAAERARDQVSRADDLAMGGFERTSETAGSKAAYEDAVRRATEHVLDGDVYQAVVSRERELRGEVDPLGFYASLRETNPSPYMYLLAHDDLTVVGASPETLVSVRGDEVVANPIAGTCPRGNGPVEDRRLAGEMLADDKERAEHTMLVDLARNDVRRVAKPGTVRVEEFMNVLKYSHVQHVESTVTGTLADDRDAFDAIGATFPAGTLSGAPKIRAMEVVDALEPTPRGVYGGGVGYVAWNGDADLAIVIRSATIETPAGDEGDRNVEPDGTDDEDRTVDRIIVRAGAGIVADSVPEREYEETERKMAGVLDALERIERDPDRSAADAPVEEAGR
;
A
#
# COMPACT_ATOMS: atom_id res chain seq x y z
N MET A 1 -0.59 -30.38 17.45
CA MET A 1 -1.32 -30.01 18.70
C MET A 1 -0.49 -30.39 19.90
N THR A 2 0.38 -29.53 20.35
CA THR A 2 1.09 -29.66 21.64
C THR A 2 0.73 -28.42 22.45
N ARG A 3 -0.31 -28.54 23.27
CA ARG A 3 -0.62 -27.55 24.31
C ARG A 3 0.57 -27.51 25.27
N HIS A 4 1.30 -26.39 25.30
CA HIS A 4 2.23 -26.07 26.35
C HIS A 4 1.46 -25.65 27.63
N PRO A 5 2.04 -25.92 28.84
CA PRO A 5 1.35 -25.67 30.08
C PRO A 5 1.14 -24.18 30.34
N GLU A 6 0.07 -23.88 31.05
CA GLU A 6 -0.45 -22.58 31.49
C GLU A 6 0.63 -21.65 32.09
N GLY A 7 1.30 -20.90 31.24
CA GLY A 7 2.11 -19.74 31.62
C GLY A 7 1.47 -18.49 31.03
N ARG A 8 1.38 -17.39 31.82
CA ARG A 8 0.96 -16.09 31.27
C ARG A 8 1.84 -15.71 30.08
N PRO A 9 1.27 -15.08 29.02
CA PRO A 9 2.06 -14.53 27.93
C PRO A 9 3.21 -13.67 28.47
N SER A 10 4.41 -13.81 27.90
CA SER A 10 5.58 -13.06 28.32
C SER A 10 6.38 -12.59 27.11
N LEU A 11 7.02 -11.43 27.23
CA LEU A 11 7.90 -10.89 26.20
C LEU A 11 9.13 -11.80 26.03
N ARG A 12 9.52 -12.05 24.79
CA ARG A 12 10.71 -12.81 24.41
C ARG A 12 11.60 -11.95 23.51
N PRO A 13 12.91 -11.92 23.74
CA PRO A 13 13.65 -12.60 24.81
C PRO A 13 13.30 -12.06 26.20
N ASP A 14 13.70 -12.80 27.26
CA ASP A 14 13.55 -12.33 28.63
C ASP A 14 14.43 -11.10 28.92
N ARG A 15 14.20 -10.47 30.06
CA ARG A 15 14.80 -9.18 30.45
C ARG A 15 16.34 -9.17 30.38
N GLU A 16 17.00 -10.24 30.82
CA GLU A 16 18.47 -10.31 30.86
C GLU A 16 19.02 -10.61 29.45
N SER A 17 18.37 -11.48 28.72
CA SER A 17 18.71 -11.78 27.32
C SER A 17 18.50 -10.57 26.42
N PHE A 18 17.40 -9.81 26.62
CA PHE A 18 17.14 -8.56 25.92
C PHE A 18 18.25 -7.51 26.19
N ALA A 19 18.63 -7.35 27.46
CA ALA A 19 19.70 -6.43 27.84
C ALA A 19 21.07 -6.85 27.24
N SER A 20 21.34 -8.15 27.17
CA SER A 20 22.55 -8.66 26.51
C SER A 20 22.55 -8.42 25.00
N LEU A 21 21.40 -8.51 24.33
CA LEU A 21 21.27 -8.18 22.90
C LEU A 21 21.46 -6.68 22.65
N ALA A 22 21.04 -5.83 23.58
CA ALA A 22 21.17 -4.37 23.46
C ALA A 22 22.58 -3.86 23.75
N ASP A 23 23.46 -4.66 24.36
CA ASP A 23 24.80 -4.23 24.78
C ASP A 23 25.73 -4.09 23.56
N GLY A 24 26.32 -2.90 23.37
CA GLY A 24 27.25 -2.60 22.28
C GLY A 24 27.63 -1.13 22.18
N ASP A 25 28.54 -0.85 21.26
CA ASP A 25 29.09 0.49 21.02
C ASP A 25 28.34 1.27 19.91
N ARG A 26 27.41 0.62 19.23
CA ARG A 26 26.56 1.21 18.17
C ARG A 26 25.09 1.09 18.56
N PRO A 27 24.20 1.95 18.02
CA PRO A 27 22.76 1.75 18.13
C PRO A 27 22.37 0.34 17.67
N ALA A 28 21.42 -0.28 18.35
CA ALA A 28 20.93 -1.60 18.00
C ALA A 28 19.40 -1.63 17.94
N VAL A 29 18.86 -2.16 16.87
CA VAL A 29 17.45 -2.52 16.78
C VAL A 29 17.30 -3.94 17.34
N VAL A 30 16.58 -4.07 18.46
CA VAL A 30 16.42 -5.34 19.17
C VAL A 30 15.00 -5.85 18.98
N ARG A 31 14.88 -7.02 18.36
CA ARG A 31 13.57 -7.64 18.14
C ARG A 31 13.09 -8.34 19.40
N ALA A 32 11.86 -8.06 19.82
CA ALA A 32 11.16 -8.77 20.87
C ALA A 32 9.73 -9.12 20.46
N THR A 33 9.18 -10.21 20.99
CA THR A 33 7.83 -10.69 20.63
C THR A 33 7.02 -11.01 21.88
N PHE A 34 5.73 -10.67 21.81
CA PHE A 34 4.76 -10.99 22.84
C PHE A 34 3.56 -11.70 22.19
N PRO A 35 3.24 -12.94 22.57
CA PRO A 35 2.10 -13.65 22.01
C PRO A 35 0.79 -13.03 22.48
N ILE A 36 -0.15 -12.85 21.54
CA ILE A 36 -1.52 -12.40 21.80
C ILE A 36 -2.40 -13.64 21.83
N ASP A 37 -2.94 -13.98 22.98
CA ASP A 37 -3.72 -15.19 23.25
C ASP A 37 -5.24 -14.98 23.17
N VAL A 38 -5.67 -13.91 22.51
CA VAL A 38 -7.08 -13.58 22.24
C VAL A 38 -7.42 -13.85 20.79
N GLY A 39 -8.60 -14.40 20.54
CA GLY A 39 -9.13 -14.56 19.17
C GLY A 39 -9.61 -13.20 18.68
N VAL A 40 -8.93 -12.64 17.69
CA VAL A 40 -9.26 -11.36 17.08
C VAL A 40 -8.90 -11.41 15.60
N GLU A 41 -9.71 -10.79 14.75
CA GLU A 41 -9.40 -10.61 13.34
C GLU A 41 -8.56 -9.34 13.10
N PRO A 42 -7.77 -9.28 12.01
CA PRO A 42 -6.89 -8.12 11.76
C PRO A 42 -7.62 -6.77 11.74
N LEU A 43 -8.81 -6.70 11.15
CA LEU A 43 -9.61 -5.48 11.08
C LEU A 43 -10.11 -5.05 12.48
N GLU A 44 -10.52 -6.00 13.30
CA GLU A 44 -10.93 -5.76 14.68
C GLU A 44 -9.77 -5.24 15.52
N ALA A 45 -8.59 -5.85 15.36
CA ALA A 45 -7.38 -5.42 16.04
C ALA A 45 -6.96 -4.00 15.60
N TYR A 46 -7.02 -3.70 14.29
CA TYR A 46 -6.78 -2.36 13.78
C TYR A 46 -7.73 -1.34 14.42
N ALA A 47 -9.03 -1.61 14.40
CA ALA A 47 -10.02 -0.71 14.97
C ALA A 47 -9.79 -0.46 16.47
N ALA A 48 -9.47 -1.49 17.23
CA ALA A 48 -9.17 -1.38 18.65
C ALA A 48 -7.91 -0.54 18.93
N LEU A 49 -6.84 -0.74 18.14
CA LEU A 49 -5.57 -0.05 18.33
C LEU A 49 -5.57 1.38 17.76
N ALA A 50 -6.39 1.64 16.73
CA ALA A 50 -6.62 2.97 16.17
C ALA A 50 -7.72 3.76 16.93
N GLY A 51 -8.23 3.26 18.06
CA GLY A 51 -9.22 3.95 18.89
C GLY A 51 -10.62 4.05 18.29
N ARG A 52 -11.00 3.14 17.40
CA ARG A 52 -12.28 3.09 16.70
C ARG A 52 -13.31 2.19 17.39
N THR A 53 -13.17 1.94 18.68
CA THR A 53 -14.18 1.22 19.49
C THR A 53 -15.20 2.19 20.10
N THR A 54 -16.39 1.68 20.47
CA THR A 54 -17.49 2.50 21.04
C THR A 54 -17.11 3.24 22.32
N GLU A 55 -16.12 2.75 23.07
CA GLU A 55 -15.64 3.41 24.30
C GLU A 55 -14.60 4.50 24.04
N GLY A 56 -14.06 4.62 22.81
CA GLY A 56 -12.98 5.52 22.45
C GLY A 56 -11.73 5.35 23.33
N ILE A 57 -10.54 5.43 22.73
CA ILE A 57 -9.29 5.44 23.50
C ILE A 57 -8.73 6.86 23.40
N PRO A 58 -8.57 7.58 24.51
CA PRO A 58 -8.20 8.99 24.52
C PRO A 58 -6.86 9.34 23.85
N ASP A 59 -6.00 8.33 23.62
CA ASP A 59 -4.66 8.49 23.06
C ASP A 59 -4.44 7.60 21.81
N ALA A 60 -5.47 7.32 21.01
CA ALA A 60 -5.29 6.65 19.73
C ALA A 60 -4.51 7.56 18.79
N GLY A 61 -3.38 7.09 18.29
CA GLY A 61 -2.50 7.86 17.41
C GLY A 61 -3.16 8.17 16.05
N GLU A 62 -2.83 9.31 15.46
CA GLU A 62 -3.28 9.77 14.14
C GLU A 62 -2.75 8.87 13.01
N TYR A 63 -1.75 8.04 13.30
CA TYR A 63 -1.07 7.17 12.34
C TYR A 63 -1.23 5.70 12.70
N ALA A 64 -1.89 4.96 11.81
CA ALA A 64 -2.05 3.52 11.93
C ALA A 64 -2.17 2.88 10.54
N PHE A 65 -1.80 1.61 10.42
CA PHE A 65 -1.97 0.89 9.17
C PHE A 65 -2.48 -0.54 9.39
N LEU A 66 -3.21 -1.03 8.41
CA LEU A 66 -3.58 -2.42 8.24
C LEU A 66 -3.13 -2.86 6.85
N LEU A 67 -2.29 -3.89 6.79
CA LEU A 67 -1.89 -4.55 5.55
C LEU A 67 -2.34 -6.01 5.63
N GLU A 68 -3.19 -6.41 4.71
CA GLU A 68 -3.70 -7.78 4.62
C GLU A 68 -3.47 -8.36 3.21
N SER A 69 -3.47 -9.66 3.13
CA SER A 69 -3.55 -10.35 1.85
C SER A 69 -4.81 -11.20 1.84
N ALA A 70 -5.71 -10.92 0.90
CA ALA A 70 -6.90 -11.76 0.74
C ALA A 70 -6.51 -13.12 0.14
N GLU A 71 -7.19 -14.17 0.60
CA GLU A 71 -6.98 -15.52 0.08
C GLU A 71 -7.19 -15.57 -1.44
N LYS A 72 -6.21 -16.11 -2.15
CA LYS A 72 -6.45 -16.64 -3.50
C LYS A 72 -7.41 -17.81 -3.36
N VAL A 73 -8.50 -17.80 -4.11
CA VAL A 73 -9.43 -18.93 -4.10
C VAL A 73 -8.66 -20.19 -4.51
N PRO A 74 -8.67 -21.27 -3.71
CA PRO A 74 -7.99 -22.50 -4.07
C PRO A 74 -8.44 -22.91 -5.48
N SER A 75 -7.48 -23.28 -6.32
CA SER A 75 -7.82 -23.83 -7.63
C SER A 75 -8.78 -25.01 -7.40
N SER A 76 -9.95 -24.96 -8.01
CA SER A 76 -10.89 -26.11 -8.02
C SER A 76 -10.39 -27.27 -8.88
N ASP A 77 -9.14 -27.21 -9.34
CA ASP A 77 -8.48 -28.30 -10.06
C ASP A 77 -8.00 -29.36 -9.07
N PRO A 78 -8.52 -30.61 -9.14
CA PRO A 78 -8.26 -31.65 -8.14
C PRO A 78 -6.80 -32.11 -8.06
N ASP A 79 -5.94 -31.79 -9.01
CA ASP A 79 -4.61 -32.41 -9.15
C ASP A 79 -3.43 -31.45 -9.34
N GLY A 80 -3.53 -30.20 -8.88
CA GLY A 80 -2.35 -29.36 -8.79
C GLY A 80 -1.62 -29.02 -10.09
N ALA A 81 -2.14 -29.41 -11.26
CA ALA A 81 -1.47 -29.17 -12.56
C ALA A 81 -1.39 -27.68 -12.91
N PHE A 82 -2.16 -26.85 -12.22
CA PHE A 82 -2.15 -25.37 -12.30
C PHE A 82 -2.34 -24.73 -10.92
N ALA A 83 -2.16 -25.47 -9.83
CA ALA A 83 -2.01 -24.90 -8.51
C ALA A 83 -0.50 -24.77 -8.27
N PRO A 84 0.08 -23.59 -8.42
CA PRO A 84 1.45 -23.40 -8.00
C PRO A 84 1.51 -23.67 -6.48
N GLU A 85 2.64 -24.18 -6.02
CA GLU A 85 3.01 -24.19 -4.59
C GLU A 85 2.95 -22.76 -3.96
N THR A 86 2.57 -21.79 -4.76
CA THR A 86 2.48 -20.35 -4.49
C THR A 86 1.23 -19.91 -3.71
N VAL A 87 0.22 -20.78 -3.47
CA VAL A 87 -0.95 -20.43 -2.64
C VAL A 87 -0.55 -19.96 -1.23
N GLU A 88 0.59 -20.41 -0.74
CA GLU A 88 1.14 -19.97 0.54
C GLU A 88 1.92 -18.63 0.47
N ARG A 89 2.20 -18.06 -0.72
CA ARG A 89 3.09 -16.89 -0.82
C ARG A 89 2.42 -15.57 -0.42
N HIS A 90 1.14 -15.35 -0.71
CA HIS A 90 0.52 -14.05 -0.58
C HIS A 90 -0.48 -13.91 0.59
N ALA A 91 -1.10 -14.96 1.09
CA ALA A 91 -2.17 -14.88 2.09
C ALA A 91 -1.76 -15.38 3.48
N ARG A 92 -0.46 -15.36 3.80
CA ARG A 92 -0.01 -15.93 5.07
C ARG A 92 -0.07 -14.95 6.21
N TYR A 93 0.28 -13.71 5.97
CA TYR A 93 0.44 -12.71 7.04
C TYR A 93 -0.49 -11.52 6.85
N SER A 94 -1.00 -11.00 7.97
CA SER A 94 -1.56 -9.66 8.05
C SER A 94 -0.80 -8.88 9.12
N PHE A 95 -0.71 -7.57 8.92
CA PHE A 95 0.04 -6.68 9.78
C PHE A 95 -0.81 -5.50 10.21
N VAL A 96 -0.80 -5.20 11.51
CA VAL A 96 -1.37 -3.97 12.06
C VAL A 96 -0.26 -3.20 12.76
N GLY A 97 -0.02 -1.96 12.33
CA GLY A 97 0.91 -1.05 12.98
C GLY A 97 0.19 0.12 13.61
N PHE A 98 0.72 0.59 14.73
CA PHE A 98 0.15 1.68 15.52
C PHE A 98 1.24 2.38 16.33
N ASP A 99 0.96 3.61 16.78
CA ASP A 99 1.90 4.46 17.52
C ASP A 99 3.31 4.43 16.91
N PRO A 100 3.52 4.88 15.69
CA PRO A 100 4.85 4.94 15.09
C PRO A 100 5.75 5.90 15.89
N VAL A 101 7.05 5.86 15.61
CA VAL A 101 8.02 6.66 16.35
C VAL A 101 8.43 7.92 15.62
N THR A 102 8.32 7.94 14.28
CA THR A 102 8.51 9.12 13.43
C THR A 102 7.61 9.02 12.21
N VAL A 103 7.29 10.18 11.64
CA VAL A 103 6.75 10.32 10.28
C VAL A 103 7.81 10.97 9.42
N VAL A 104 8.01 10.45 8.23
CA VAL A 104 8.93 10.99 7.24
C VAL A 104 8.14 11.36 6.01
N THR A 105 8.13 12.64 5.68
CA THR A 105 7.43 13.19 4.52
C THR A 105 8.46 13.78 3.56
N VAL A 106 8.36 13.44 2.28
CA VAL A 106 9.17 14.03 1.21
C VAL A 106 8.25 14.76 0.26
N GLU A 107 8.48 16.06 0.11
CA GLU A 107 7.68 16.94 -0.74
C GLU A 107 8.60 17.93 -1.45
N ASP A 108 8.43 18.09 -2.76
CA ASP A 108 9.21 19.02 -3.59
C ASP A 108 10.74 18.93 -3.36
N GLY A 109 11.28 17.71 -3.32
CA GLY A 109 12.69 17.46 -3.07
C GLY A 109 13.18 17.83 -1.67
N THR A 110 12.27 18.03 -0.71
CA THR A 110 12.59 18.31 0.70
C THR A 110 12.07 17.19 1.59
N GLY A 111 12.94 16.63 2.42
CA GLY A 111 12.55 15.65 3.43
C GLY A 111 12.30 16.32 4.78
N THR A 112 11.23 15.94 5.47
CA THR A 112 10.92 16.35 6.84
C THR A 112 10.74 15.14 7.73
N VAL A 113 11.05 15.27 9.01
CA VAL A 113 10.92 14.21 10.01
C VAL A 113 10.17 14.76 11.21
N ASP A 114 8.95 14.27 11.42
CA ASP A 114 8.19 14.52 12.62
C ASP A 114 8.47 13.43 13.64
N VAL A 115 9.08 13.82 14.77
CA VAL A 115 9.49 12.90 15.83
C VAL A 115 8.37 12.75 16.85
N LEU A 116 7.64 11.64 16.77
CA LEU A 116 6.55 11.32 17.69
C LEU A 116 7.07 10.72 19.02
N ASP A 117 8.15 9.96 18.97
CA ASP A 117 8.87 9.49 20.18
C ASP A 117 10.24 10.17 20.27
N HIS A 118 10.43 11.06 21.25
CA HIS A 118 11.64 11.82 21.47
C HIS A 118 12.95 10.99 21.53
N ARG A 119 12.85 9.69 21.81
CA ARG A 119 13.99 8.76 21.82
C ARG A 119 14.58 8.57 20.42
N TYR A 120 13.83 8.84 19.40
CA TYR A 120 14.27 8.72 17.99
C TYR A 120 14.81 10.03 17.42
N ALA A 121 14.77 11.13 18.19
CA ALA A 121 15.34 12.40 17.77
C ALA A 121 16.83 12.26 17.39
N GLY A 122 17.17 12.61 16.13
CA GLY A 122 18.52 12.49 15.58
C GLY A 122 18.99 11.04 15.31
N LEU A 123 18.07 10.07 15.22
CA LEU A 123 18.33 8.73 14.71
C LEU A 123 17.82 8.56 13.27
N VAL A 124 16.87 9.39 12.88
CA VAL A 124 16.25 9.41 11.55
C VAL A 124 16.72 10.69 10.85
N ASP A 125 17.13 10.57 9.61
CA ASP A 125 17.59 11.68 8.77
C ASP A 125 16.88 11.59 7.41
N ALA A 126 16.11 12.62 7.07
CA ALA A 126 15.47 12.74 5.77
C ALA A 126 16.16 13.76 4.84
N ASP A 127 17.31 14.32 5.24
CA ASP A 127 18.10 15.18 4.35
C ASP A 127 18.80 14.38 3.24
N GLY A 128 18.93 13.04 3.43
CA GLY A 128 19.36 12.07 2.42
C GLY A 128 20.89 12.07 2.13
N GLY A 129 21.64 12.99 2.69
CA GLY A 129 23.07 13.13 2.34
C GLY A 129 23.28 13.52 0.87
N ALA A 130 24.53 13.58 0.41
CA ALA A 130 24.82 13.62 -1.03
C ALA A 130 24.67 12.20 -1.58
N GLY A 131 23.94 12.04 -2.68
CA GLY A 131 23.89 10.79 -3.41
C GLY A 131 25.28 10.25 -3.74
N ASP A 132 25.39 8.96 -4.01
CA ASP A 132 26.67 8.25 -4.24
C ASP A 132 27.56 8.92 -5.32
N ASP A 133 26.94 9.62 -6.28
CA ASP A 133 27.59 10.36 -7.39
C ASP A 133 27.77 11.87 -7.12
N GLY A 134 27.39 12.37 -5.92
CA GLY A 134 27.48 13.80 -5.55
C GLY A 134 26.34 14.67 -6.09
N ASP A 135 25.29 14.06 -6.61
CA ASP A 135 24.04 14.71 -6.99
C ASP A 135 23.15 14.99 -5.76
N ALA A 136 22.13 15.83 -5.92
CA ALA A 136 21.16 16.07 -4.86
C ALA A 136 20.43 14.75 -4.52
N ALA A 137 20.18 14.52 -3.22
CA ALA A 137 19.45 13.34 -2.78
C ALA A 137 18.02 13.32 -3.35
N ASP A 138 17.63 12.22 -3.96
CA ASP A 138 16.26 12.00 -4.44
C ASP A 138 15.34 11.52 -3.30
N VAL A 139 14.05 11.30 -3.63
CA VAL A 139 13.05 10.83 -2.68
C VAL A 139 13.44 9.48 -2.03
N LEU A 140 14.09 8.58 -2.78
CA LEU A 140 14.48 7.27 -2.26
C LEU A 140 15.73 7.34 -1.39
N ASP A 141 16.68 8.24 -1.69
CA ASP A 141 17.82 8.51 -0.83
C ASP A 141 17.38 9.07 0.53
N ARG A 142 16.37 9.95 0.52
CA ARG A 142 15.76 10.49 1.74
C ARG A 142 15.07 9.41 2.56
N LEU A 143 14.30 8.54 1.92
CA LEU A 143 13.68 7.40 2.59
C LEU A 143 14.71 6.38 3.12
N ARG A 144 15.82 6.17 2.40
CA ARG A 144 16.94 5.33 2.87
C ARG A 144 17.53 5.90 4.16
N GLY A 145 17.74 7.23 4.23
CA GLY A 145 18.22 7.93 5.43
C GLY A 145 17.22 7.88 6.60
N ALA A 146 15.95 7.64 6.33
CA ALA A 146 14.90 7.52 7.34
C ALA A 146 14.96 6.19 8.13
N LEU A 147 15.66 5.17 7.63
CA LEU A 147 15.97 3.97 8.40
C LEU A 147 17.23 4.21 9.25
N PRO A 148 17.14 4.20 10.61
CA PRO A 148 18.29 4.35 11.48
C PRO A 148 19.43 3.36 11.18
N ASP A 149 20.67 3.84 11.09
CA ASP A 149 21.85 2.97 11.03
C ASP A 149 22.07 2.28 12.37
N ALA A 150 21.46 1.10 12.53
CA ALA A 150 21.48 0.32 13.76
C ALA A 150 21.76 -1.17 13.49
N GLU A 151 22.51 -1.79 14.39
CA GLU A 151 22.77 -3.22 14.31
C GLU A 151 21.51 -4.04 14.62
N ARG A 152 21.14 -4.95 13.75
CA ARG A 152 19.99 -5.84 13.97
C ARG A 152 20.33 -6.98 14.91
N ARG A 153 19.57 -7.13 16.00
CA ARG A 153 19.81 -8.14 17.01
C ARG A 153 18.54 -8.86 17.42
N GLY A 154 18.62 -10.18 17.56
CA GLY A 154 17.48 -11.03 17.94
C GLY A 154 16.50 -11.29 16.78
N PHE A 155 16.84 -10.95 15.55
CA PHE A 155 16.04 -11.30 14.38
C PHE A 155 16.29 -12.77 14.01
N PRO A 156 15.23 -13.55 13.79
CA PRO A 156 15.38 -14.93 13.33
C PRO A 156 15.81 -14.96 11.86
N ASP A 157 16.58 -15.96 11.51
CA ASP A 157 16.79 -16.33 10.10
C ASP A 157 15.49 -16.95 9.56
N ARG A 158 14.98 -16.43 8.44
CA ARG A 158 13.71 -16.86 7.84
C ARG A 158 13.81 -16.97 6.34
N ASP A 159 13.19 -18.00 5.82
CA ASP A 159 13.04 -18.21 4.38
C ASP A 159 11.92 -17.33 3.76
N ARG A 160 11.19 -16.56 4.58
CA ARG A 160 10.01 -15.78 4.15
C ARG A 160 10.09 -14.35 4.64
N GLN A 161 9.59 -13.46 3.79
CA GLN A 161 9.41 -12.05 4.08
C GLN A 161 8.41 -11.84 5.21
N LEU A 162 8.74 -10.96 6.15
CA LEU A 162 7.89 -10.59 7.28
C LEU A 162 8.18 -9.16 7.71
N LEU A 163 7.14 -8.37 7.90
CA LEU A 163 7.25 -7.05 8.49
C LEU A 163 7.41 -7.18 10.02
N ASP A 164 8.65 -7.19 10.49
CA ASP A 164 8.96 -7.10 11.92
C ASP A 164 8.98 -5.63 12.42
N GLY A 165 8.79 -4.66 11.53
CA GLY A 165 8.92 -3.21 11.71
C GLY A 165 9.83 -2.61 10.64
N GLY A 166 9.93 -1.30 10.60
CA GLY A 166 10.63 -0.54 9.57
C GLY A 166 9.76 0.60 9.04
N LEU A 167 10.00 1.04 7.83
CA LEU A 167 9.21 2.07 7.16
C LEU A 167 7.96 1.46 6.55
N VAL A 168 6.79 2.06 6.79
CA VAL A 168 5.50 1.68 6.19
C VAL A 168 4.81 2.93 5.70
N GLY A 169 4.31 2.93 4.46
CA GLY A 169 3.69 4.11 3.90
C GLY A 169 3.46 4.01 2.39
N PHE A 170 3.49 5.15 1.73
CA PHE A 170 3.32 5.23 0.28
C PHE A 170 4.38 6.10 -0.39
N LEU A 171 4.68 5.75 -1.63
CA LEU A 171 5.42 6.55 -2.61
C LEU A 171 4.40 6.98 -3.67
N ALA A 172 4.11 8.28 -3.76
CA ALA A 172 3.17 8.80 -4.76
C ALA A 172 3.72 8.63 -6.18
N TYR A 173 2.83 8.52 -7.18
CA TYR A 173 3.27 8.54 -8.57
C TYR A 173 4.04 9.81 -8.91
N ASP A 174 3.65 10.94 -8.31
CA ASP A 174 4.26 12.24 -8.60
C ASP A 174 5.77 12.31 -8.22
N ALA A 175 6.30 11.33 -7.47
CA ALA A 175 7.73 11.14 -7.29
C ALA A 175 8.49 10.89 -8.61
N VAL A 176 7.79 10.60 -9.73
CA VAL A 176 8.41 10.49 -11.06
C VAL A 176 9.10 11.78 -11.51
N TYR A 177 8.64 12.93 -11.03
CA TYR A 177 9.26 14.21 -11.37
C TYR A 177 10.66 14.31 -10.79
N ASP A 178 10.84 13.88 -9.55
CA ASP A 178 12.15 13.83 -8.88
C ASP A 178 13.05 12.70 -9.44
N LEU A 179 12.48 11.51 -9.65
CA LEU A 179 13.23 10.31 -10.03
C LEU A 179 13.59 10.22 -11.51
N HIS A 180 12.81 10.86 -12.42
CA HIS A 180 12.90 10.58 -13.86
C HIS A 180 12.66 11.78 -14.78
N LEU A 181 11.75 12.69 -14.43
CA LEU A 181 11.26 13.69 -15.37
C LEU A 181 12.04 15.01 -15.33
N ASP A 182 12.67 15.32 -14.20
CA ASP A 182 13.57 16.50 -14.07
C ASP A 182 14.75 16.39 -15.06
N GLU A 183 15.33 15.20 -15.22
CA GLU A 183 16.42 14.94 -16.16
C GLU A 183 16.07 15.24 -17.64
N VAL A 184 14.78 15.12 -17.99
CA VAL A 184 14.27 15.39 -19.36
C VAL A 184 13.59 16.74 -19.47
N GLY A 185 13.62 17.56 -18.41
CA GLY A 185 13.17 18.95 -18.38
C GLY A 185 11.64 19.11 -18.38
N VAL A 186 10.92 18.18 -17.78
CA VAL A 186 9.48 18.30 -17.51
C VAL A 186 9.29 18.98 -16.15
N ASP A 187 8.64 20.14 -16.16
CA ASP A 187 8.33 20.88 -14.94
C ASP A 187 7.32 20.14 -14.06
N ARG A 188 7.56 20.06 -12.77
CA ARG A 188 6.65 19.46 -11.82
C ARG A 188 5.38 20.31 -11.65
N PRO A 189 4.18 19.75 -11.82
CA PRO A 189 2.94 20.43 -11.49
C PRO A 189 2.75 20.52 -9.98
N ALA A 190 1.96 21.50 -9.51
CA ALA A 190 1.58 21.55 -8.11
C ALA A 190 0.74 20.31 -7.75
N SER A 191 1.22 19.52 -6.79
CA SER A 191 0.51 18.37 -6.24
C SER A 191 -0.09 18.73 -4.86
N ARG A 192 -1.10 18.00 -4.45
CA ARG A 192 -1.70 18.09 -3.10
C ARG A 192 -1.15 17.02 -2.17
N PHE A 193 -0.42 16.08 -2.72
CA PHE A 193 0.15 14.97 -1.99
C PHE A 193 1.67 15.08 -1.97
N PRO A 194 2.30 14.66 -0.87
CA PRO A 194 3.75 14.53 -0.86
C PRO A 194 4.20 13.44 -1.84
N ASP A 195 5.46 13.49 -2.25
CA ASP A 195 6.11 12.45 -3.07
C ASP A 195 6.15 11.12 -2.35
N ALA A 196 6.37 11.17 -1.05
CA ALA A 196 6.36 9.99 -0.19
C ALA A 196 5.99 10.38 1.24
N GLU A 197 5.24 9.51 1.91
CA GLU A 197 5.04 9.59 3.34
C GLU A 197 5.12 8.19 3.95
N PHE A 198 6.06 8.03 4.88
CA PHE A 198 6.33 6.77 5.57
C PHE A 198 6.42 6.99 7.07
N VAL A 199 5.83 6.10 7.83
CA VAL A 199 6.01 6.02 9.28
C VAL A 199 7.11 5.03 9.62
N LEU A 200 8.00 5.36 10.56
CA LEU A 200 8.90 4.40 11.17
C LEU A 200 8.16 3.66 12.26
N ASN A 201 7.79 2.43 11.95
CA ASN A 201 7.01 1.58 12.83
C ASN A 201 7.90 0.61 13.61
N THR A 202 7.71 0.56 14.93
CA THR A 202 8.45 -0.33 15.84
C THR A 202 7.55 -1.24 16.66
N LYS A 203 6.23 -1.21 16.38
CA LYS A 203 5.20 -2.01 17.05
C LYS A 203 4.27 -2.59 15.99
N THR A 204 4.43 -3.84 15.66
CA THR A 204 3.62 -4.53 14.64
C THR A 204 2.89 -5.70 15.24
N LEU A 205 1.57 -5.73 15.15
CA LEU A 205 0.80 -6.93 15.41
C LEU A 205 0.81 -7.80 14.14
N VAL A 206 1.33 -9.00 14.27
CA VAL A 206 1.53 -9.95 13.18
C VAL A 206 0.58 -11.12 13.33
N PHE A 207 -0.24 -11.35 12.32
CA PHE A 207 -1.13 -12.51 12.19
C PHE A 207 -0.48 -13.53 11.26
N ASP A 208 -0.16 -14.74 11.74
CA ASP A 208 0.24 -15.87 10.91
C ASP A 208 -0.98 -16.78 10.68
N HIS A 209 -1.67 -16.57 9.58
CA HIS A 209 -2.89 -17.31 9.24
C HIS A 209 -2.65 -18.81 9.02
N ALA A 210 -1.43 -19.21 8.65
CA ALA A 210 -1.09 -20.62 8.46
C ALA A 210 -0.91 -21.37 9.79
N GLN A 211 -0.48 -20.67 10.84
CA GLN A 211 -0.30 -21.22 12.18
C GLN A 211 -1.49 -20.90 13.10
N GLY A 212 -2.28 -19.89 12.76
CA GLY A 212 -3.35 -19.37 13.61
C GLY A 212 -2.80 -18.63 14.83
N ASP A 213 -1.60 -18.08 14.72
CA ASP A 213 -0.90 -17.39 15.79
C ASP A 213 -0.95 -15.87 15.58
N VAL A 214 -1.16 -15.12 16.68
CA VAL A 214 -1.06 -13.66 16.69
C VAL A 214 0.05 -13.25 17.66
N SER A 215 0.92 -12.35 17.23
CA SER A 215 2.01 -11.86 18.06
C SER A 215 2.28 -10.37 17.87
N LEU A 216 2.49 -9.65 18.95
CA LEU A 216 2.99 -8.29 18.92
C LEU A 216 4.52 -8.32 18.84
N VAL A 217 5.06 -7.76 17.78
CA VAL A 217 6.49 -7.63 17.52
C VAL A 217 6.93 -6.21 17.85
N PHE A 218 8.00 -6.11 18.66
CA PHE A 218 8.66 -4.85 18.97
C PHE A 218 10.05 -4.84 18.36
N THR A 219 10.43 -3.70 17.80
CA THR A 219 11.77 -3.45 17.25
C THR A 219 12.30 -2.08 17.69
N PRO A 220 12.42 -1.83 19.01
CA PRO A 220 12.98 -0.58 19.48
C PRO A 220 14.45 -0.45 19.06
N VAL A 221 14.86 0.79 18.72
CA VAL A 221 16.27 1.15 18.59
C VAL A 221 16.78 1.62 19.96
N LEU A 222 17.84 0.97 20.46
CA LEU A 222 18.51 1.34 21.68
C LEU A 222 19.86 1.99 21.37
N ARG A 223 20.15 3.10 22.04
CA ARG A 223 21.46 3.78 21.95
C ARG A 223 22.46 3.15 22.90
N PRO A 224 23.77 3.25 22.61
CA PRO A 224 24.80 2.84 23.54
C PRO A 224 24.60 3.48 24.93
N GLY A 225 24.59 2.64 25.97
CA GLY A 225 24.41 3.09 27.36
C GLY A 225 22.97 3.35 27.80
N GLU A 226 21.98 3.12 26.95
CA GLU A 226 20.57 3.14 27.34
C GLU A 226 20.24 1.98 28.30
N ASP A 227 19.35 2.22 29.27
CA ASP A 227 18.91 1.15 30.19
C ASP A 227 17.96 0.16 29.51
N ALA A 228 18.57 -0.85 28.90
CA ALA A 228 17.85 -1.90 28.18
C ALA A 228 16.88 -2.69 29.08
N ARG A 229 17.17 -2.84 30.39
CA ARG A 229 16.25 -3.52 31.31
C ARG A 229 15.00 -2.71 31.56
N LYS A 230 15.15 -1.39 31.74
CA LYS A 230 14.02 -0.48 31.86
C LYS A 230 13.20 -0.48 30.57
N ARG A 231 13.89 -0.46 29.41
CA ARG A 231 13.22 -0.52 28.10
C ARG A 231 12.40 -1.80 27.94
N HIS A 232 12.95 -2.95 28.34
CA HIS A 232 12.20 -4.21 28.33
C HIS A 232 10.94 -4.14 29.21
N ASP A 233 11.02 -3.58 30.43
CA ASP A 233 9.88 -3.44 31.33
C ASP A 233 8.79 -2.51 30.71
N GLU A 234 9.18 -1.45 30.00
CA GLU A 234 8.28 -0.57 29.24
C GLU A 234 7.58 -1.33 28.09
N LEU A 235 8.30 -2.19 27.36
CA LEU A 235 7.73 -3.02 26.29
C LEU A 235 6.72 -4.04 26.84
N VAL A 236 6.98 -4.66 27.99
CA VAL A 236 6.02 -5.55 28.64
C VAL A 236 4.74 -4.80 28.96
N ALA A 237 4.84 -3.61 29.57
CA ALA A 237 3.67 -2.80 29.89
C ALA A 237 2.90 -2.37 28.61
N ALA A 238 3.60 -2.05 27.51
CA ALA A 238 2.98 -1.73 26.23
C ALA A 238 2.25 -2.95 25.63
N ALA A 239 2.87 -4.14 25.70
CA ALA A 239 2.26 -5.37 25.22
C ALA A 239 0.99 -5.75 25.97
N GLU A 240 1.00 -5.59 27.32
CA GLU A 240 -0.19 -5.84 28.14
C GLU A 240 -1.32 -4.85 27.81
N ARG A 241 -1.02 -3.56 27.59
CA ARG A 241 -2.02 -2.58 27.15
C ARG A 241 -2.61 -2.94 25.79
N ALA A 242 -1.78 -3.20 24.79
CA ALA A 242 -2.24 -3.59 23.46
C ALA A 242 -3.12 -4.85 23.49
N ARG A 243 -2.71 -5.87 24.26
CA ARG A 243 -3.54 -7.07 24.45
C ARG A 243 -4.90 -6.74 25.07
N ASP A 244 -4.92 -5.89 26.11
CA ASP A 244 -6.17 -5.49 26.78
C ASP A 244 -7.07 -4.64 25.85
N GLN A 245 -6.50 -3.82 24.97
CA GLN A 245 -7.24 -3.09 23.92
C GLN A 245 -7.86 -4.06 22.92
N VAL A 246 -7.04 -4.95 22.36
CA VAL A 246 -7.48 -5.96 21.37
C VAL A 246 -8.52 -6.91 21.96
N SER A 247 -8.44 -7.24 23.26
CA SER A 247 -9.45 -8.08 23.91
C SER A 247 -10.84 -7.45 24.05
N ARG A 248 -10.98 -6.15 23.75
CA ARG A 248 -12.25 -5.41 23.77
C ARG A 248 -12.73 -5.08 22.36
N ALA A 249 -12.15 -5.71 21.34
CA ALA A 249 -12.40 -5.41 19.94
C ALA A 249 -13.80 -5.81 19.42
N ASP A 250 -14.60 -6.51 20.21
CA ASP A 250 -15.93 -7.02 19.82
C ASP A 250 -16.97 -5.90 19.51
N ASP A 251 -16.69 -4.65 19.94
CA ASP A 251 -17.58 -3.51 19.74
C ASP A 251 -17.01 -2.56 18.66
N LEU A 252 -16.99 -2.97 17.40
CA LEU A 252 -16.53 -2.12 16.30
C LEU A 252 -17.52 -0.99 15.99
N ALA A 253 -17.04 0.25 16.04
CA ALA A 253 -17.78 1.39 15.54
C ALA A 253 -17.50 1.57 14.04
N MET A 254 -18.28 0.94 13.19
CA MET A 254 -18.23 1.13 11.74
C MET A 254 -19.24 2.18 11.31
N GLY A 255 -18.74 3.23 10.64
CA GLY A 255 -19.55 4.26 10.04
C GLY A 255 -20.00 3.90 8.62
N GLY A 256 -20.63 4.86 7.95
CA GLY A 256 -21.05 4.76 6.56
C GLY A 256 -20.46 5.88 5.71
N PHE A 257 -21.13 6.23 4.63
CA PHE A 257 -20.83 7.34 3.76
C PHE A 257 -22.06 8.22 3.59
N GLU A 258 -21.92 9.53 3.80
CA GLU A 258 -22.95 10.54 3.54
C GLU A 258 -22.47 11.43 2.39
N ARG A 259 -22.77 11.00 1.15
CA ARG A 259 -22.32 11.68 -0.06
C ARG A 259 -23.05 12.99 -0.27
N THR A 260 -22.32 14.09 -0.45
CA THR A 260 -22.86 15.42 -0.77
C THR A 260 -22.78 15.76 -2.24
N SER A 261 -21.67 15.36 -2.91
CA SER A 261 -21.50 15.59 -4.34
C SER A 261 -20.59 14.55 -5.01
N GLU A 262 -20.63 14.52 -6.34
CA GLU A 262 -19.78 13.68 -7.16
C GLU A 262 -19.45 14.36 -8.50
N THR A 263 -18.19 14.28 -8.93
CA THR A 263 -17.70 14.80 -10.20
C THR A 263 -16.91 13.72 -10.91
N ALA A 264 -17.34 13.33 -12.11
CA ALA A 264 -16.71 12.28 -12.90
C ALA A 264 -15.69 12.78 -13.94
N GLY A 265 -15.46 14.09 -14.01
CA GLY A 265 -14.69 14.70 -15.09
C GLY A 265 -15.42 14.67 -16.46
N SER A 266 -14.78 15.23 -17.49
CA SER A 266 -15.35 15.28 -18.82
C SER A 266 -15.02 14.03 -19.63
N LYS A 267 -16.04 13.24 -20.00
CA LYS A 267 -15.87 12.11 -20.93
C LYS A 267 -15.21 12.54 -22.23
N ALA A 268 -15.64 13.66 -22.82
CA ALA A 268 -15.10 14.17 -24.08
C ALA A 268 -13.62 14.57 -23.97
N ALA A 269 -13.20 15.14 -22.83
CA ALA A 269 -11.80 15.47 -22.59
C ALA A 269 -10.93 14.21 -22.49
N TYR A 270 -11.39 13.18 -21.78
CA TYR A 270 -10.67 11.91 -21.72
C TYR A 270 -10.57 11.22 -23.10
N GLU A 271 -11.67 11.16 -23.85
CA GLU A 271 -11.66 10.61 -25.21
C GLU A 271 -10.73 11.39 -26.14
N ASP A 272 -10.56 12.72 -25.94
CA ASP A 272 -9.59 13.51 -26.69
C ASP A 272 -8.15 13.18 -26.28
N ALA A 273 -7.88 13.00 -24.99
CA ALA A 273 -6.59 12.54 -24.49
C ALA A 273 -6.21 11.16 -25.06
N VAL A 274 -7.17 10.23 -25.15
CA VAL A 274 -6.98 8.92 -25.80
C VAL A 274 -6.61 9.07 -27.28
N ARG A 275 -7.29 9.96 -28.05
CA ARG A 275 -6.95 10.20 -29.48
C ARG A 275 -5.53 10.73 -29.61
N ARG A 276 -5.13 11.68 -28.78
CA ARG A 276 -3.79 12.26 -28.79
C ARG A 276 -2.73 11.21 -28.38
N ALA A 277 -2.99 10.38 -27.38
CA ALA A 277 -2.12 9.28 -27.02
C ALA A 277 -1.96 8.27 -28.18
N THR A 278 -3.06 7.96 -28.90
CA THR A 278 -3.03 7.11 -30.10
C THR A 278 -2.18 7.73 -31.20
N GLU A 279 -2.21 9.05 -31.39
CA GLU A 279 -1.34 9.75 -32.34
C GLU A 279 0.14 9.56 -31.98
N HIS A 280 0.54 9.70 -30.74
CA HIS A 280 1.91 9.41 -30.25
C HIS A 280 2.34 7.97 -30.52
N VAL A 281 1.43 7.00 -30.37
CA VAL A 281 1.71 5.59 -30.71
C VAL A 281 1.93 5.43 -32.22
N LEU A 282 1.06 6.03 -33.08
CA LEU A 282 1.15 5.92 -34.53
C LEU A 282 2.38 6.67 -35.10
N ASP A 283 2.81 7.74 -34.46
CA ASP A 283 4.02 8.49 -34.80
C ASP A 283 5.31 7.77 -34.36
N GLY A 284 5.17 6.72 -33.53
CA GLY A 284 6.29 5.90 -33.06
C GLY A 284 7.01 6.47 -31.85
N ASP A 285 6.41 7.42 -31.11
CA ASP A 285 6.94 7.99 -29.88
C ASP A 285 6.93 6.96 -28.75
N VAL A 286 5.84 6.20 -28.63
CA VAL A 286 5.62 5.15 -27.63
C VAL A 286 4.95 3.92 -28.26
N TYR A 287 5.10 2.77 -27.65
CA TYR A 287 4.32 1.57 -27.98
C TYR A 287 2.96 1.58 -27.29
N GLN A 288 2.95 2.12 -26.06
CA GLN A 288 1.78 2.24 -25.19
C GLN A 288 1.98 3.42 -24.25
N ALA A 289 0.92 4.17 -23.96
CA ALA A 289 0.84 5.13 -22.88
C ALA A 289 -0.41 4.83 -22.03
N VAL A 290 -0.29 4.87 -20.70
CA VAL A 290 -1.43 4.63 -19.80
C VAL A 290 -2.02 5.95 -19.39
N VAL A 291 -3.19 6.30 -19.95
CA VAL A 291 -3.88 7.56 -19.67
C VAL A 291 -4.95 7.34 -18.62
N SER A 292 -4.91 8.13 -17.55
CA SER A 292 -5.84 8.01 -16.42
C SER A 292 -6.84 9.17 -16.33
N ARG A 293 -7.87 8.96 -15.55
CA ARG A 293 -8.83 9.99 -15.13
C ARG A 293 -9.30 9.72 -13.71
N GLU A 294 -9.78 10.75 -13.07
CA GLU A 294 -10.29 10.67 -11.70
C GLU A 294 -11.81 10.85 -11.64
N ARG A 295 -12.37 10.36 -10.54
CA ARG A 295 -13.69 10.64 -10.05
C ARG A 295 -13.55 11.15 -8.62
N GLU A 296 -14.10 12.32 -8.36
CA GLU A 296 -14.10 12.95 -7.05
C GLU A 296 -15.48 12.81 -6.43
N LEU A 297 -15.54 12.31 -5.19
CA LEU A 297 -16.73 12.30 -4.36
C LEU A 297 -16.46 13.17 -3.15
N ARG A 298 -17.51 13.80 -2.63
CA ARG A 298 -17.45 14.58 -1.41
C ARG A 298 -18.51 14.11 -0.43
N GLY A 299 -18.20 14.19 0.86
CA GLY A 299 -19.13 13.78 1.91
C GLY A 299 -18.38 13.34 3.16
N GLU A 300 -19.10 12.92 4.16
CA GLU A 300 -18.53 12.33 5.37
C GLU A 300 -18.43 10.82 5.21
N VAL A 301 -17.20 10.28 5.20
CA VAL A 301 -16.95 8.84 5.02
C VAL A 301 -16.18 8.27 6.21
N ASP A 302 -16.60 7.09 6.69
CA ASP A 302 -15.79 6.33 7.64
C ASP A 302 -14.83 5.39 6.86
N PRO A 303 -13.49 5.63 6.91
CA PRO A 303 -12.52 4.81 6.21
C PRO A 303 -12.54 3.34 6.63
N LEU A 304 -12.87 3.04 7.90
CA LEU A 304 -12.96 1.67 8.42
C LEU A 304 -14.15 0.93 7.80
N GLY A 305 -15.33 1.57 7.76
CA GLY A 305 -16.51 1.01 7.10
C GLY A 305 -16.30 0.82 5.60
N PHE A 306 -15.63 1.77 4.96
CA PHE A 306 -15.27 1.65 3.55
C PHE A 306 -14.29 0.48 3.29
N TYR A 307 -13.23 0.36 4.09
CA TYR A 307 -12.30 -0.77 3.97
C TYR A 307 -13.01 -2.12 4.16
N ALA A 308 -13.87 -2.24 5.18
CA ALA A 308 -14.64 -3.46 5.42
C ALA A 308 -15.51 -3.84 4.21
N SER A 309 -16.21 -2.85 3.62
CA SER A 309 -17.00 -3.05 2.40
C SER A 309 -16.15 -3.46 1.20
N LEU A 310 -15.01 -2.80 0.99
CA LEU A 310 -14.08 -3.11 -0.10
C LEU A 310 -13.48 -4.52 0.04
N ARG A 311 -13.13 -4.91 1.26
CA ARG A 311 -12.63 -6.26 1.59
C ARG A 311 -13.63 -7.36 1.23
N GLU A 312 -14.93 -7.11 1.40
CA GLU A 312 -16.00 -8.06 1.03
C GLU A 312 -16.26 -8.08 -0.48
N THR A 313 -16.26 -6.93 -1.12
CA THR A 313 -16.69 -6.78 -2.51
C THR A 313 -15.58 -7.04 -3.51
N ASN A 314 -14.33 -6.67 -3.17
CA ASN A 314 -13.18 -6.75 -4.07
C ASN A 314 -11.90 -7.25 -3.37
N PRO A 315 -11.91 -8.44 -2.74
CA PRO A 315 -10.72 -8.99 -2.07
C PRO A 315 -9.55 -9.12 -3.07
N SER A 316 -8.36 -8.68 -2.65
CA SER A 316 -7.17 -8.61 -3.49
C SER A 316 -5.92 -9.06 -2.71
N PRO A 317 -4.82 -9.45 -3.39
CA PRO A 317 -3.58 -9.86 -2.73
C PRO A 317 -2.99 -8.80 -1.80
N TYR A 318 -3.21 -7.53 -2.12
CA TYR A 318 -2.77 -6.41 -1.30
C TYR A 318 -3.99 -5.57 -0.91
N MET A 319 -4.50 -5.82 0.30
CA MET A 319 -5.51 -5.00 0.96
C MET A 319 -4.82 -4.07 1.93
N TYR A 320 -5.12 -2.79 1.90
CA TYR A 320 -4.50 -1.82 2.80
C TYR A 320 -5.44 -0.71 3.23
N LEU A 321 -5.25 -0.29 4.46
CA LEU A 321 -5.81 0.90 5.07
C LEU A 321 -4.65 1.61 5.78
N LEU A 322 -4.22 2.74 5.24
CA LEU A 322 -3.22 3.62 5.84
C LEU A 322 -3.91 4.89 6.30
N ALA A 323 -3.89 5.14 7.61
CA ALA A 323 -4.31 6.41 8.18
C ALA A 323 -3.07 7.24 8.49
N HIS A 324 -2.98 8.41 7.90
CA HIS A 324 -1.86 9.35 7.99
C HIS A 324 -2.42 10.75 8.18
N ASP A 325 -2.69 11.12 9.43
CA ASP A 325 -3.26 12.42 9.84
C ASP A 325 -4.51 12.78 9.01
N ASP A 326 -4.43 13.76 8.13
CA ASP A 326 -5.51 14.23 7.26
C ASP A 326 -5.68 13.42 5.96
N LEU A 327 -4.79 12.47 5.69
CA LEU A 327 -4.83 11.61 4.50
C LEU A 327 -5.05 10.15 4.87
N THR A 328 -6.06 9.53 4.32
CA THR A 328 -6.25 8.07 4.41
C THR A 328 -6.23 7.44 3.02
N VAL A 329 -5.45 6.36 2.87
CA VAL A 329 -5.40 5.56 1.64
C VAL A 329 -6.01 4.19 1.89
N VAL A 330 -7.10 3.89 1.17
CA VAL A 330 -7.81 2.60 1.25
C VAL A 330 -7.76 1.93 -0.10
N GLY A 331 -7.31 0.68 -0.15
CA GLY A 331 -7.17 0.01 -1.43
C GLY A 331 -7.18 -1.52 -1.41
N ALA A 332 -7.37 -2.07 -2.61
CA ALA A 332 -7.44 -3.48 -2.92
C ALA A 332 -6.63 -3.79 -4.19
N SER A 333 -5.30 -3.67 -4.11
CA SER A 333 -4.43 -3.83 -5.28
C SER A 333 -4.21 -5.30 -5.65
N PRO A 334 -4.33 -5.65 -6.91
CA PRO A 334 -4.00 -7.00 -7.39
C PRO A 334 -2.52 -7.18 -7.71
N GLU A 335 -1.73 -6.09 -7.82
CA GLU A 335 -0.45 -6.08 -8.52
C GLU A 335 0.70 -5.63 -7.61
N THR A 336 1.78 -6.42 -7.62
CA THR A 336 3.04 -6.08 -6.96
C THR A 336 3.79 -5.03 -7.78
N LEU A 337 4.24 -3.94 -7.16
CA LEU A 337 5.21 -3.03 -7.77
C LEU A 337 6.59 -3.70 -7.77
N VAL A 338 7.07 -4.05 -6.59
CA VAL A 338 8.34 -4.77 -6.38
C VAL A 338 8.33 -5.45 -5.01
N SER A 339 8.92 -6.63 -4.95
CA SER A 339 9.22 -7.33 -3.71
C SER A 339 10.70 -7.66 -3.65
N VAL A 340 11.34 -7.38 -2.50
CA VAL A 340 12.74 -7.71 -2.23
C VAL A 340 12.79 -8.59 -0.99
N ARG A 341 13.42 -9.75 -1.12
CA ARG A 341 13.61 -10.70 -0.04
C ARG A 341 15.05 -11.17 0.01
N GLY A 342 15.79 -10.73 1.01
CA GLY A 342 17.23 -10.92 1.07
C GLY A 342 17.89 -10.26 -0.14
N ASP A 343 18.44 -11.07 -1.06
CA ASP A 343 19.03 -10.60 -2.32
C ASP A 343 18.16 -10.90 -3.56
N GLU A 344 16.95 -11.45 -3.39
CA GLU A 344 16.02 -11.72 -4.48
C GLU A 344 15.08 -10.54 -4.73
N VAL A 345 15.11 -10.00 -5.95
CA VAL A 345 14.15 -9.01 -6.44
C VAL A 345 13.09 -9.70 -7.29
N VAL A 346 11.83 -9.39 -7.06
CA VAL A 346 10.68 -9.99 -7.74
C VAL A 346 9.77 -8.89 -8.27
N ALA A 347 9.33 -9.04 -9.52
CA ALA A 347 8.25 -8.25 -10.12
C ALA A 347 7.22 -9.19 -10.75
N ASN A 348 5.94 -8.90 -10.55
CA ASN A 348 4.84 -9.72 -11.01
C ASN A 348 3.93 -8.94 -11.97
N PRO A 349 4.33 -8.74 -13.25
CA PRO A 349 3.47 -8.08 -14.21
C PRO A 349 2.19 -8.89 -14.45
N ILE A 350 1.07 -8.20 -14.35
CA ILE A 350 -0.28 -8.74 -14.59
C ILE A 350 -0.86 -8.08 -15.84
N ALA A 351 -1.41 -8.89 -16.74
CA ALA A 351 -2.23 -8.42 -17.87
C ALA A 351 -3.34 -9.42 -18.15
N GLY A 352 -4.29 -9.03 -18.98
CA GLY A 352 -5.43 -9.87 -19.29
C GLY A 352 -6.35 -10.10 -18.08
N THR A 353 -7.62 -9.88 -18.27
CA THR A 353 -8.64 -10.11 -17.24
C THR A 353 -9.84 -10.76 -17.86
N CYS A 354 -10.28 -11.87 -17.33
CA CYS A 354 -11.57 -12.45 -17.69
C CYS A 354 -12.39 -12.77 -16.43
N PRO A 355 -13.74 -12.77 -16.53
CA PRO A 355 -14.59 -13.11 -15.39
C PRO A 355 -14.41 -14.59 -14.99
N ARG A 356 -14.83 -14.90 -13.78
CA ARG A 356 -15.02 -16.30 -13.35
C ARG A 356 -16.19 -16.92 -14.11
N GLY A 357 -16.09 -18.21 -14.38
CA GLY A 357 -17.20 -19.00 -14.90
C GLY A 357 -18.13 -19.52 -13.80
N ASN A 358 -19.26 -20.08 -14.21
CA ASN A 358 -20.21 -20.71 -13.26
C ASN A 358 -19.71 -22.06 -12.70
N GLY A 359 -18.49 -22.44 -13.03
CA GLY A 359 -17.82 -23.65 -12.55
C GLY A 359 -16.47 -23.90 -13.20
N PRO A 360 -15.72 -24.93 -12.76
CA PRO A 360 -14.34 -25.17 -13.19
C PRO A 360 -14.14 -25.33 -14.71
N VAL A 361 -15.13 -25.91 -15.41
CA VAL A 361 -15.05 -26.10 -16.86
C VAL A 361 -15.17 -24.78 -17.62
N GLU A 362 -16.06 -23.91 -17.17
CA GLU A 362 -16.25 -22.59 -17.77
C GLU A 362 -15.07 -21.68 -17.43
N ASP A 363 -14.54 -21.71 -16.20
CA ASP A 363 -13.30 -21.05 -15.81
C ASP A 363 -12.15 -21.37 -16.79
N ARG A 364 -11.93 -22.66 -17.06
CA ARG A 364 -10.89 -23.10 -17.99
C ARG A 364 -11.13 -22.64 -19.42
N ARG A 365 -12.39 -22.61 -19.87
CA ARG A 365 -12.75 -22.12 -21.20
C ARG A 365 -12.40 -20.63 -21.32
N LEU A 366 -12.85 -19.81 -20.37
CA LEU A 366 -12.59 -18.37 -20.35
C LEU A 366 -11.09 -18.06 -20.24
N ALA A 367 -10.36 -18.76 -19.38
CA ALA A 367 -8.92 -18.67 -19.29
C ALA A 367 -8.22 -19.06 -20.61
N GLY A 368 -8.68 -20.12 -21.26
CA GLY A 368 -8.15 -20.57 -22.55
C GLY A 368 -8.42 -19.57 -23.67
N GLU A 369 -9.56 -18.90 -23.68
CA GLU A 369 -9.90 -17.84 -24.64
C GLU A 369 -9.02 -16.61 -24.42
N MET A 370 -8.83 -16.17 -23.16
CA MET A 370 -7.91 -15.07 -22.80
C MET A 370 -6.46 -15.36 -23.23
N LEU A 371 -5.95 -16.57 -22.95
CA LEU A 371 -4.60 -16.98 -23.35
C LEU A 371 -4.43 -17.16 -24.88
N ALA A 372 -5.53 -17.35 -25.62
CA ALA A 372 -5.51 -17.48 -27.07
C ALA A 372 -5.67 -16.13 -27.80
N ASP A 373 -6.01 -15.05 -27.09
CA ASP A 373 -6.12 -13.72 -27.65
C ASP A 373 -4.73 -13.16 -27.97
N ASP A 374 -4.47 -12.87 -29.23
CA ASP A 374 -3.17 -12.39 -29.70
C ASP A 374 -2.83 -11.00 -29.15
N LYS A 375 -3.84 -10.13 -28.90
CA LYS A 375 -3.65 -8.79 -28.33
C LYS A 375 -3.23 -8.91 -26.86
N GLU A 376 -3.98 -9.65 -26.05
CA GLU A 376 -3.68 -9.88 -24.62
C GLU A 376 -2.28 -10.49 -24.44
N ARG A 377 -1.92 -11.45 -25.29
CA ARG A 377 -0.58 -12.06 -25.27
C ARG A 377 0.54 -11.10 -25.64
N ALA A 378 0.32 -10.24 -26.64
CA ALA A 378 1.30 -9.25 -27.05
C ALA A 378 1.51 -8.20 -25.97
N GLU A 379 0.43 -7.71 -25.36
CA GLU A 379 0.46 -6.78 -24.23
C GLU A 379 1.20 -7.40 -23.03
N HIS A 380 0.82 -8.59 -22.62
CA HIS A 380 1.49 -9.28 -21.50
C HIS A 380 2.98 -9.52 -21.76
N THR A 381 3.35 -9.93 -22.98
CA THR A 381 4.76 -10.13 -23.34
C THR A 381 5.55 -8.82 -23.23
N MET A 382 4.96 -7.69 -23.63
CA MET A 382 5.56 -6.37 -23.50
C MET A 382 5.77 -6.00 -22.03
N LEU A 383 4.79 -6.24 -21.15
CA LEU A 383 4.90 -5.98 -19.71
C LEU A 383 5.97 -6.85 -19.04
N VAL A 384 6.08 -8.12 -19.43
CA VAL A 384 7.17 -9.00 -18.97
C VAL A 384 8.54 -8.48 -19.39
N ASP A 385 8.65 -7.96 -20.63
CA ASP A 385 9.94 -7.41 -21.10
C ASP A 385 10.30 -6.10 -20.38
N LEU A 386 9.31 -5.25 -20.06
CA LEU A 386 9.50 -4.09 -19.19
C LEU A 386 9.99 -4.51 -17.79
N ALA A 387 9.30 -5.45 -17.13
CA ALA A 387 9.70 -5.94 -15.81
C ALA A 387 11.11 -6.54 -15.82
N ARG A 388 11.47 -7.30 -16.87
CA ARG A 388 12.83 -7.81 -17.04
C ARG A 388 13.86 -6.69 -17.19
N ASN A 389 13.52 -5.63 -17.91
CA ASN A 389 14.40 -4.48 -18.06
C ASN A 389 14.59 -3.73 -16.73
N ASP A 390 13.51 -3.54 -15.97
CA ASP A 390 13.53 -2.87 -14.67
C ASP A 390 14.37 -3.66 -13.66
N VAL A 391 14.09 -4.96 -13.47
CA VAL A 391 14.86 -5.84 -12.58
C VAL A 391 16.34 -5.92 -13.00
N ARG A 392 16.63 -5.91 -14.31
CA ARG A 392 18.02 -5.95 -14.81
C ARG A 392 18.85 -4.75 -14.38
N ARG A 393 18.25 -3.60 -14.12
CA ARG A 393 18.99 -2.37 -13.72
C ARG A 393 19.67 -2.51 -12.37
N VAL A 394 19.14 -3.38 -11.50
CA VAL A 394 19.65 -3.59 -10.13
C VAL A 394 20.15 -5.00 -9.86
N ALA A 395 19.90 -5.93 -10.77
CA ALA A 395 20.31 -7.33 -10.59
C ALA A 395 21.74 -7.61 -11.09
N LYS A 396 22.39 -8.59 -10.47
CA LYS A 396 23.66 -9.15 -10.94
C LYS A 396 23.52 -9.63 -12.39
N PRO A 397 24.51 -9.34 -13.26
CA PRO A 397 24.45 -9.77 -14.66
C PRO A 397 24.21 -11.27 -14.81
N GLY A 398 23.23 -11.65 -15.62
CA GLY A 398 22.89 -13.05 -15.93
C GLY A 398 22.04 -13.76 -14.90
N THR A 399 21.51 -13.06 -13.88
CA THR A 399 20.61 -13.64 -12.87
C THR A 399 19.13 -13.42 -13.16
N VAL A 400 18.79 -12.45 -14.03
CA VAL A 400 17.38 -12.17 -14.36
C VAL A 400 16.74 -13.34 -15.08
N ARG A 401 15.61 -13.81 -14.57
CA ARG A 401 14.83 -14.93 -15.10
C ARG A 401 13.35 -14.59 -15.16
N VAL A 402 12.63 -15.29 -16.02
CA VAL A 402 11.18 -15.40 -15.99
C VAL A 402 10.89 -16.80 -15.45
N GLU A 403 10.56 -16.88 -14.17
CA GLU A 403 10.32 -18.17 -13.48
C GLU A 403 8.97 -18.76 -13.88
N GLU A 404 7.95 -17.89 -13.99
CA GLU A 404 6.62 -18.25 -14.45
C GLU A 404 6.21 -17.31 -15.59
N PHE A 405 5.64 -17.87 -16.65
CA PHE A 405 5.22 -17.12 -17.82
C PHE A 405 3.78 -17.42 -18.20
N MET A 406 2.92 -16.39 -18.18
CA MET A 406 1.50 -16.45 -18.53
C MET A 406 0.70 -17.46 -17.69
N ASN A 407 0.93 -17.51 -16.39
CA ASN A 407 0.11 -18.29 -15.49
C ASN A 407 -1.26 -17.65 -15.28
N VAL A 408 -2.30 -18.47 -15.21
CA VAL A 408 -3.66 -17.97 -14.91
C VAL A 408 -3.91 -18.05 -13.41
N LEU A 409 -4.03 -16.88 -12.79
CA LEU A 409 -4.43 -16.75 -11.40
C LEU A 409 -5.93 -16.55 -11.29
N LYS A 410 -6.54 -17.26 -10.33
CA LYS A 410 -7.98 -17.20 -10.07
C LYS A 410 -8.24 -16.45 -8.77
N TYR A 411 -9.02 -15.42 -8.87
CA TYR A 411 -9.55 -14.66 -7.72
C TYR A 411 -11.06 -14.95 -7.55
N SER A 412 -11.68 -14.33 -6.57
CA SER A 412 -13.12 -14.55 -6.30
C SER A 412 -14.01 -14.26 -7.51
N HIS A 413 -13.75 -13.17 -8.24
CA HIS A 413 -14.61 -12.66 -9.32
C HIS A 413 -13.97 -12.65 -10.70
N VAL A 414 -12.64 -12.69 -10.77
CA VAL A 414 -11.86 -12.57 -12.01
C VAL A 414 -10.73 -13.59 -12.08
N GLN A 415 -10.21 -13.79 -13.30
CA GLN A 415 -8.96 -14.50 -13.57
C GLN A 415 -8.02 -13.53 -14.28
N HIS A 416 -6.73 -13.56 -13.94
CA HIS A 416 -5.68 -12.76 -14.56
C HIS A 416 -4.57 -13.63 -15.14
N VAL A 417 -3.86 -13.10 -16.13
CA VAL A 417 -2.58 -13.66 -16.58
C VAL A 417 -1.47 -12.94 -15.82
N GLU A 418 -0.63 -13.71 -15.13
CA GLU A 418 0.52 -13.20 -14.37
C GLU A 418 1.80 -13.89 -14.86
N SER A 419 2.91 -13.17 -14.81
CA SER A 419 4.25 -13.71 -14.94
C SER A 419 5.10 -13.28 -13.75
N THR A 420 6.12 -14.10 -13.42
CA THR A 420 7.07 -13.80 -12.35
C THR A 420 8.44 -13.57 -12.94
N VAL A 421 8.97 -12.36 -12.75
CA VAL A 421 10.32 -11.98 -13.13
C VAL A 421 11.15 -11.85 -11.86
N THR A 422 12.30 -12.56 -11.81
CA THR A 422 13.20 -12.53 -10.66
C THR A 422 14.61 -12.10 -11.07
N GLY A 423 15.37 -11.61 -10.10
CA GLY A 423 16.79 -11.31 -10.24
C GLY A 423 17.50 -11.33 -8.90
N THR A 424 18.81 -11.60 -8.89
CA THR A 424 19.61 -11.46 -7.68
C THR A 424 20.15 -10.04 -7.60
N LEU A 425 19.83 -9.32 -6.54
CA LEU A 425 20.26 -7.94 -6.30
C LEU A 425 21.81 -7.85 -6.32
N ALA A 426 22.36 -6.82 -6.94
CA ALA A 426 23.80 -6.58 -6.95
C ALA A 426 24.30 -6.25 -5.53
N ASP A 427 25.59 -6.54 -5.25
CA ASP A 427 26.14 -6.44 -3.89
C ASP A 427 26.21 -4.99 -3.36
N ASP A 428 26.15 -4.02 -4.25
CA ASP A 428 26.16 -2.56 -3.99
C ASP A 428 24.75 -1.93 -4.08
N ARG A 429 23.71 -2.74 -4.16
CA ARG A 429 22.33 -2.30 -4.30
C ARG A 429 21.46 -2.79 -3.14
N ASP A 430 20.43 -2.01 -2.82
CA ASP A 430 19.47 -2.33 -1.76
C ASP A 430 18.00 -2.29 -2.24
N ALA A 431 17.06 -2.39 -1.31
CA ALA A 431 15.64 -2.37 -1.63
C ALA A 431 15.18 -1.04 -2.24
N PHE A 432 15.78 0.09 -1.84
CA PHE A 432 15.43 1.40 -2.40
C PHE A 432 15.87 1.51 -3.86
N ASP A 433 17.05 0.97 -4.21
CA ASP A 433 17.48 0.86 -5.61
C ASP A 433 16.49 0.00 -6.43
N ALA A 434 15.99 -1.11 -5.86
CA ALA A 434 15.01 -1.96 -6.53
C ALA A 434 13.68 -1.24 -6.74
N ILE A 435 13.21 -0.46 -5.74
CA ILE A 435 12.03 0.40 -5.86
C ILE A 435 12.24 1.41 -7.00
N GLY A 436 13.34 2.16 -7.01
CA GLY A 436 13.63 3.17 -8.04
C GLY A 436 13.73 2.58 -9.46
N ALA A 437 14.28 1.38 -9.60
CA ALA A 437 14.40 0.72 -10.88
C ALA A 437 13.05 0.26 -11.46
N THR A 438 12.11 -0.14 -10.61
CA THR A 438 10.78 -0.63 -11.01
C THR A 438 9.73 0.47 -11.07
N PHE A 439 9.93 1.56 -10.33
CA PHE A 439 8.99 2.67 -10.25
C PHE A 439 9.09 3.63 -11.47
N PRO A 440 7.96 4.17 -11.94
CA PRO A 440 6.63 3.62 -11.74
C PRO A 440 6.46 2.33 -12.56
N ALA A 441 5.48 1.50 -12.20
CA ALA A 441 5.21 0.28 -12.95
C ALA A 441 4.91 0.57 -14.43
N GLY A 442 5.40 -0.29 -15.33
CA GLY A 442 5.13 -0.16 -16.76
C GLY A 442 3.65 -0.27 -17.12
N THR A 443 2.88 -1.00 -16.30
CA THR A 443 1.41 -1.13 -16.38
C THR A 443 0.67 0.18 -16.07
N LEU A 444 1.35 1.15 -15.44
CA LEU A 444 0.80 2.47 -15.08
C LEU A 444 1.42 3.65 -15.86
N SER A 445 2.56 3.43 -16.51
CA SER A 445 3.23 4.46 -17.31
C SER A 445 3.13 4.18 -18.83
N GLY A 446 3.65 3.06 -19.27
CA GLY A 446 3.72 2.67 -20.67
C GLY A 446 5.14 2.35 -21.13
N ALA A 447 5.36 2.28 -22.44
CA ALA A 447 6.62 1.87 -23.03
C ALA A 447 6.98 2.70 -24.30
N PRO A 448 8.21 3.23 -24.43
CA PRO A 448 9.30 3.30 -23.43
C PRO A 448 8.92 4.16 -22.20
N LYS A 449 9.36 3.77 -20.98
CA LYS A 449 8.88 4.29 -19.70
C LYS A 449 8.94 5.83 -19.61
N ILE A 450 10.12 6.44 -19.81
CA ILE A 450 10.30 7.89 -19.68
C ILE A 450 9.44 8.65 -20.70
N ARG A 451 9.48 8.23 -21.98
CA ARG A 451 8.68 8.90 -23.03
C ARG A 451 7.18 8.77 -22.80
N ALA A 452 6.72 7.62 -22.28
CA ALA A 452 5.32 7.44 -21.93
C ALA A 452 4.90 8.37 -20.78
N MET A 453 5.76 8.60 -19.78
CA MET A 453 5.49 9.55 -18.69
C MET A 453 5.41 11.00 -19.19
N GLU A 454 6.30 11.44 -20.13
CA GLU A 454 6.22 12.75 -20.76
C GLU A 454 4.88 12.93 -21.52
N VAL A 455 4.44 11.89 -22.25
CA VAL A 455 3.15 11.92 -22.96
C VAL A 455 1.99 12.00 -21.99
N VAL A 456 2.02 11.23 -20.90
CA VAL A 456 0.97 11.22 -19.86
C VAL A 456 0.88 12.58 -19.17
N ASP A 457 2.01 13.18 -18.79
CA ASP A 457 2.06 14.51 -18.18
C ASP A 457 1.40 15.57 -19.08
N ALA A 458 1.68 15.54 -20.39
CA ALA A 458 1.08 16.46 -21.36
C ALA A 458 -0.42 16.24 -21.62
N LEU A 459 -0.97 15.08 -21.25
CA LEU A 459 -2.35 14.69 -21.58
C LEU A 459 -3.30 14.74 -20.36
N GLU A 460 -2.82 14.45 -19.17
CA GLU A 460 -3.64 14.43 -17.97
C GLU A 460 -3.78 15.83 -17.37
N PRO A 461 -5.00 16.27 -17.04
CA PRO A 461 -5.25 17.63 -16.56
C PRO A 461 -4.82 17.87 -15.10
N THR A 462 -4.63 16.81 -14.33
CA THR A 462 -4.29 16.86 -12.91
C THR A 462 -3.19 15.87 -12.58
N PRO A 463 -2.29 16.21 -11.63
CA PRO A 463 -1.32 15.24 -11.08
C PRO A 463 -2.01 13.97 -10.60
N ARG A 464 -1.28 12.87 -10.62
CA ARG A 464 -1.85 11.57 -10.22
C ARG A 464 -1.90 11.38 -8.72
N GLY A 465 -1.07 12.10 -7.97
CA GLY A 465 -0.92 11.89 -6.54
C GLY A 465 -0.49 10.47 -6.24
N VAL A 466 -1.20 9.81 -5.33
CA VAL A 466 -0.85 8.45 -4.90
C VAL A 466 -1.19 7.38 -5.95
N TYR A 467 -2.16 7.63 -6.86
CA TYR A 467 -2.57 6.67 -7.87
C TYR A 467 -1.44 6.30 -8.83
N GLY A 468 -1.15 5.01 -8.97
CA GLY A 468 -0.06 4.49 -9.81
C GLY A 468 1.30 4.52 -9.12
N GLY A 469 1.34 4.99 -7.87
CA GLY A 469 2.50 4.92 -6.99
C GLY A 469 2.67 3.56 -6.33
N GLY A 470 3.42 3.51 -5.23
CA GLY A 470 3.67 2.31 -4.43
C GLY A 470 3.15 2.44 -3.00
N VAL A 471 2.60 1.39 -2.44
CA VAL A 471 2.17 1.30 -1.04
C VAL A 471 2.69 0.01 -0.43
N GLY A 472 3.26 0.09 0.77
CA GLY A 472 3.81 -1.08 1.43
C GLY A 472 4.87 -0.74 2.46
N TYR A 473 5.93 -1.56 2.52
CA TYR A 473 6.94 -1.40 3.56
C TYR A 473 8.38 -1.69 3.08
N VAL A 474 9.33 -1.12 3.80
CA VAL A 474 10.75 -1.50 3.81
C VAL A 474 11.12 -1.89 5.25
N ALA A 475 11.38 -3.17 5.46
CA ALA A 475 11.64 -3.73 6.78
C ALA A 475 13.10 -3.53 7.24
N TRP A 476 13.34 -3.66 8.54
CA TRP A 476 14.67 -3.55 9.15
C TRP A 476 15.73 -4.46 8.54
N ASN A 477 15.34 -5.60 7.99
CA ASN A 477 16.26 -6.57 7.39
C ASN A 477 16.62 -6.26 5.93
N GLY A 478 16.06 -5.19 5.36
CA GLY A 478 16.23 -4.82 3.96
C GLY A 478 15.22 -5.50 3.02
N ASP A 479 14.32 -6.33 3.53
CA ASP A 479 13.19 -6.81 2.74
C ASP A 479 12.23 -5.65 2.45
N ALA A 480 11.62 -5.64 1.27
CA ALA A 480 10.59 -4.68 0.90
C ALA A 480 9.47 -5.37 0.14
N ASP A 481 8.25 -4.89 0.34
CA ASP A 481 7.08 -5.36 -0.41
C ASP A 481 6.13 -4.20 -0.65
N LEU A 482 6.03 -3.77 -1.90
CA LEU A 482 5.19 -2.67 -2.33
C LEU A 482 4.23 -3.13 -3.41
N ALA A 483 2.96 -2.82 -3.22
CA ALA A 483 1.92 -2.94 -4.22
C ALA A 483 1.79 -1.66 -5.03
N ILE A 484 1.29 -1.75 -6.25
CA ILE A 484 0.90 -0.59 -7.04
C ILE A 484 -0.39 -0.01 -6.48
N VAL A 485 -0.48 1.32 -6.33
CA VAL A 485 -1.72 1.96 -5.86
C VAL A 485 -2.72 2.06 -7.01
N ILE A 486 -3.55 1.05 -7.11
CA ILE A 486 -4.70 0.93 -8.02
C ILE A 486 -5.88 0.31 -7.30
N ARG A 487 -7.09 0.47 -7.83
CA ARG A 487 -8.32 0.03 -7.17
C ARG A 487 -8.42 0.55 -5.74
N SER A 488 -8.12 1.83 -5.59
CA SER A 488 -7.96 2.50 -4.31
C SER A 488 -8.66 3.84 -4.33
N ALA A 489 -8.95 4.34 -3.15
CA ALA A 489 -9.35 5.71 -2.94
C ALA A 489 -8.37 6.40 -1.98
N THR A 490 -8.11 7.68 -2.23
CA THR A 490 -7.53 8.59 -1.26
C THR A 490 -8.65 9.41 -0.65
N ILE A 491 -8.61 9.57 0.67
CA ILE A 491 -9.57 10.33 1.46
C ILE A 491 -8.79 11.45 2.13
N GLU A 492 -9.08 12.69 1.74
CA GLU A 492 -8.53 13.90 2.35
C GLU A 492 -9.58 14.43 3.34
N THR A 493 -9.24 14.43 4.62
CA THR A 493 -10.09 14.98 5.68
C THR A 493 -9.72 16.44 5.92
N PRO A 494 -10.65 17.39 5.95
CA PRO A 494 -10.34 18.79 6.22
C PRO A 494 -9.64 18.93 7.57
N ALA A 495 -8.51 19.65 7.62
CA ALA A 495 -7.86 19.99 8.87
C ALA A 495 -8.88 20.72 9.77
N GLY A 496 -9.15 20.18 10.96
CA GLY A 496 -10.03 20.82 11.94
C GLY A 496 -9.53 22.24 12.24
N ASP A 497 -10.48 23.20 12.37
CA ASP A 497 -10.23 24.64 12.53
C ASP A 497 -9.51 24.96 13.86
N GLU A 498 -8.26 24.50 14.03
CA GLU A 498 -7.34 24.92 15.08
C GLU A 498 -6.25 25.85 14.54
N GLY A 499 -6.64 27.03 14.14
CA GLY A 499 -5.77 28.20 14.34
C GLY A 499 -5.05 28.83 13.18
N ASP A 500 -5.54 28.90 11.96
CA ASP A 500 -5.03 29.91 11.02
C ASP A 500 -6.13 30.85 10.49
N ARG A 501 -6.45 31.88 11.28
CA ARG A 501 -7.44 32.93 10.98
C ARG A 501 -6.94 34.01 10.02
N ASN A 502 -5.90 33.74 9.22
CA ASN A 502 -5.29 34.76 8.38
C ASN A 502 -5.19 34.41 6.88
N VAL A 503 -5.92 33.42 6.37
CA VAL A 503 -6.04 33.23 4.92
C VAL A 503 -7.34 33.90 4.46
N GLU A 504 -7.23 34.97 3.65
CA GLU A 504 -8.39 35.61 3.03
C GLU A 504 -9.12 34.58 2.15
N PRO A 505 -10.47 34.49 2.23
CA PRO A 505 -11.22 33.51 1.46
C PRO A 505 -11.13 33.82 -0.04
N ASP A 506 -10.49 32.95 -0.78
CA ASP A 506 -10.63 32.90 -2.24
C ASP A 506 -12.01 32.29 -2.55
N GLY A 507 -12.92 33.12 -3.01
CA GLY A 507 -14.35 32.97 -3.30
C GLY A 507 -14.95 31.63 -3.76
N THR A 508 -14.53 30.52 -3.19
CA THR A 508 -15.17 29.19 -3.31
C THR A 508 -16.07 28.96 -2.09
N ASP A 509 -17.27 28.41 -2.32
CA ASP A 509 -18.28 28.20 -1.31
C ASP A 509 -17.74 27.52 -0.04
N ASP A 510 -17.94 28.11 1.12
CA ASP A 510 -17.45 27.71 2.46
C ASP A 510 -17.94 26.31 2.89
N GLU A 511 -19.02 25.80 2.29
CA GLU A 511 -19.59 24.47 2.55
C GLU A 511 -18.73 23.34 1.98
N ASP A 512 -17.89 23.61 1.00
CA ASP A 512 -17.06 22.61 0.28
C ASP A 512 -15.75 22.26 1.04
N ARG A 513 -15.41 23.01 2.09
CA ARG A 513 -14.18 22.85 2.89
C ARG A 513 -14.39 22.03 4.18
N THR A 514 -15.59 21.61 4.49
CA THR A 514 -15.94 20.97 5.77
C THR A 514 -16.18 19.47 5.67
N VAL A 515 -16.07 18.89 4.47
CA VAL A 515 -16.36 17.47 4.24
C VAL A 515 -15.16 16.77 3.56
N ASP A 516 -15.05 15.47 3.77
CA ASP A 516 -14.00 14.65 3.16
C ASP A 516 -14.08 14.73 1.64
N ARG A 517 -12.89 14.68 1.04
CA ARG A 517 -12.70 14.56 -0.40
C ARG A 517 -12.16 13.18 -0.73
N ILE A 518 -12.94 12.40 -1.49
CA ILE A 518 -12.59 11.04 -1.87
C ILE A 518 -12.24 11.03 -3.35
N ILE A 519 -11.03 10.57 -3.70
CA ILE A 519 -10.57 10.47 -5.09
C ILE A 519 -10.41 9.02 -5.45
N VAL A 520 -11.07 8.61 -6.53
CA VAL A 520 -10.93 7.31 -7.18
C VAL A 520 -10.41 7.54 -8.58
N ARG A 521 -9.26 6.92 -8.93
CA ARG A 521 -8.63 7.10 -10.25
C ARG A 521 -8.42 5.74 -10.93
N ALA A 522 -8.55 5.73 -12.26
CA ALA A 522 -8.21 4.58 -13.09
C ALA A 522 -7.71 5.01 -14.47
N GLY A 523 -6.85 4.18 -15.06
CA GLY A 523 -6.28 4.41 -16.40
C GLY A 523 -6.48 3.22 -17.33
N ALA A 524 -6.35 3.49 -18.62
CA ALA A 524 -6.33 2.49 -19.67
C ALA A 524 -5.03 2.58 -20.50
N GLY A 525 -4.53 1.44 -20.94
CA GLY A 525 -3.35 1.33 -21.81
C GLY A 525 -3.70 1.63 -23.25
N ILE A 526 -3.24 2.77 -23.76
CA ILE A 526 -3.55 3.25 -25.11
C ILE A 526 -2.51 2.74 -26.09
N VAL A 527 -3.00 2.04 -27.12
CA VAL A 527 -2.23 1.45 -28.23
C VAL A 527 -2.79 1.90 -29.57
N ALA A 528 -2.18 1.49 -30.68
CA ALA A 528 -2.54 1.97 -32.03
C ALA A 528 -4.00 1.71 -32.47
N ASP A 529 -4.64 0.68 -31.93
CA ASP A 529 -6.03 0.29 -32.25
C ASP A 529 -7.03 0.64 -31.10
N SER A 530 -6.60 1.44 -30.12
CA SER A 530 -7.47 1.90 -29.04
C SER A 530 -8.64 2.74 -29.55
N VAL A 531 -9.82 2.47 -29.00
CA VAL A 531 -11.07 3.17 -29.32
C VAL A 531 -11.48 4.02 -28.12
N PRO A 532 -11.52 5.36 -28.24
CA PRO A 532 -11.71 6.27 -27.11
C PRO A 532 -12.89 5.93 -26.21
N GLU A 533 -14.04 5.57 -26.79
CA GLU A 533 -15.24 5.22 -26.03
C GLU A 533 -15.06 3.93 -25.22
N ARG A 534 -14.31 2.96 -25.74
CA ARG A 534 -14.03 1.69 -25.04
C ARG A 534 -13.03 1.87 -23.91
N GLU A 535 -12.02 2.70 -24.13
CA GLU A 535 -11.02 3.02 -23.08
C GLU A 535 -11.67 3.79 -21.93
N TYR A 536 -12.61 4.70 -22.23
CA TYR A 536 -13.42 5.34 -21.19
C TYR A 536 -14.23 4.31 -20.38
N GLU A 537 -14.94 3.40 -21.05
CA GLU A 537 -15.70 2.33 -20.40
C GLU A 537 -14.80 1.39 -19.59
N GLU A 538 -13.54 1.18 -20.00
CA GLU A 538 -12.57 0.40 -19.24
C GLU A 538 -12.22 1.09 -17.93
N THR A 539 -11.96 2.39 -17.94
CA THR A 539 -11.71 3.14 -16.69
C THR A 539 -12.92 3.12 -15.75
N GLU A 540 -14.16 3.20 -16.27
CA GLU A 540 -15.37 3.04 -15.46
C GLU A 540 -15.40 1.68 -14.77
N ARG A 541 -15.15 0.60 -15.52
CA ARG A 541 -15.11 -0.77 -14.94
C ARG A 541 -14.02 -0.94 -13.89
N LYS A 542 -12.85 -0.29 -14.09
CA LYS A 542 -11.74 -0.36 -13.13
C LYS A 542 -12.04 0.39 -11.84
N MET A 543 -12.80 1.48 -11.88
CA MET A 543 -13.25 2.22 -10.69
C MET A 543 -14.44 1.54 -9.99
N ALA A 544 -15.26 0.77 -10.72
CA ALA A 544 -16.53 0.25 -10.22
C ALA A 544 -16.40 -0.47 -8.87
N GLY A 545 -15.39 -1.34 -8.68
CA GLY A 545 -15.24 -2.09 -7.43
C GLY A 545 -15.05 -1.20 -6.19
N VAL A 546 -14.38 -0.05 -6.34
CA VAL A 546 -14.19 0.94 -5.27
C VAL A 546 -15.47 1.74 -5.05
N LEU A 547 -16.12 2.17 -6.12
CA LEU A 547 -17.37 2.95 -6.08
C LEU A 547 -18.53 2.11 -5.51
N ASP A 548 -18.66 0.86 -5.92
CA ASP A 548 -19.67 -0.08 -5.40
C ASP A 548 -19.48 -0.32 -3.88
N ALA A 549 -18.21 -0.35 -3.41
CA ALA A 549 -17.91 -0.49 -1.99
C ALA A 549 -18.35 0.75 -1.19
N LEU A 550 -18.17 1.95 -1.74
CA LEU A 550 -18.65 3.20 -1.14
C LEU A 550 -20.19 3.28 -1.17
N GLU A 551 -20.83 2.98 -2.31
CA GLU A 551 -22.29 2.97 -2.42
C GLU A 551 -22.96 1.99 -1.43
N ARG A 552 -22.29 0.88 -1.15
CA ARG A 552 -22.80 -0.16 -0.25
C ARG A 552 -22.92 0.32 1.21
N ILE A 553 -22.09 1.25 1.62
CA ILE A 553 -22.11 1.85 2.96
C ILE A 553 -22.78 3.21 2.96
N GLU A 554 -23.30 3.67 1.81
CA GLU A 554 -23.99 4.95 1.71
C GLU A 554 -25.27 4.92 2.54
N ARG A 555 -25.40 5.91 3.42
CA ARG A 555 -26.61 6.11 4.25
C ARG A 555 -27.61 6.91 3.46
N ASP A 556 -28.84 6.40 3.38
CA ASP A 556 -29.97 7.16 2.85
C ASP A 556 -30.36 8.23 3.89
N PRO A 557 -30.17 9.53 3.61
CA PRO A 557 -30.50 10.60 4.55
C PRO A 557 -31.98 10.60 4.94
N ASP A 558 -32.88 10.08 4.08
CA ASP A 558 -34.32 9.96 4.36
C ASP A 558 -34.66 8.77 5.29
N ARG A 559 -33.77 7.77 5.42
CA ARG A 559 -33.97 6.62 6.32
C ARG A 559 -33.54 6.88 7.76
N SER A 560 -32.55 7.73 8.01
CA SER A 560 -32.06 8.01 9.37
C SER A 560 -33.11 8.71 10.25
N ALA A 561 -34.07 9.42 9.65
CA ALA A 561 -35.18 10.07 10.37
C ALA A 561 -36.31 9.10 10.78
N ALA A 562 -36.38 7.91 10.18
CA ALA A 562 -37.46 6.94 10.40
C ALA A 562 -37.13 5.89 11.47
N ASP A 563 -35.85 5.64 11.76
CA ASP A 563 -35.37 4.62 12.71
C ASP A 563 -34.94 5.18 14.09
N ALA A 564 -35.18 6.44 14.38
CA ALA A 564 -35.03 6.97 15.73
C ALA A 564 -36.03 6.26 16.67
N PRO A 565 -35.57 5.60 17.77
CA PRO A 565 -36.48 4.95 18.69
C PRO A 565 -37.48 5.95 19.24
N VAL A 566 -38.75 5.74 18.96
CA VAL A 566 -39.85 6.50 19.59
C VAL A 566 -39.77 6.19 21.08
N GLU A 567 -39.27 7.13 21.86
CA GLU A 567 -39.43 7.10 23.32
C GLU A 567 -40.94 6.98 23.61
N GLU A 568 -41.41 5.81 24.01
CA GLU A 568 -42.72 5.62 24.58
C GLU A 568 -42.83 6.50 25.84
N ALA A 569 -43.42 7.68 25.68
CA ALA A 569 -43.83 8.54 26.79
C ALA A 569 -44.83 7.75 27.64
N GLY A 570 -44.41 7.42 28.84
CA GLY A 570 -45.12 6.62 29.82
C GLY A 570 -46.55 7.08 30.09
N ARG A 571 -47.37 6.11 30.31
CA ARG A 571 -48.57 6.21 31.15
C ARG A 571 -48.48 5.19 32.30
#